data_67f65ff766cae463cc4b9f49f1ed21c5
#
_entry.id   67f65ff766cae463cc4b9f49f1ed21c5
#
_cell.length_a   1.000
_cell.length_b   1.000
_cell.length_c   1.000
_cell.angle_alpha   90.00
_cell.angle_beta   90.00
_cell.angle_gamma   90.00
#
_symmetry.space_group_name_H-M   'P 1'
#
loop_
_entity.id
_entity.type
_entity.pdbx_description
1 polymer ?
#
loop_
_entity_poly.entity_id
_entity_poly.type
_entity_poly.pdbx_seq_one_letter_code
_entity_poly.pdbx_strand_id
1 'polypeptide(L)'
;MKRELEIRENYFSPRWSGEIADCSLPMTLDTYSNCSFGCVYCFSQYQRGTGAGKEAYLSKSVRCINVEKVKRILSGEDKNSQFYEYVKDRRPIQFGGLSDQFDGYERKYGKTYELLKFLKEINYPICFSTKAAWVFFNDKYRELFRGADNWNVKFSIITLDEEAARKIEVGVPSPQERLAAMHEYTQLSKGGATLRLRPFIIGVTDKTYLDLIREAAKAGATAVTTEFFCLEMRSVNHAREHYNTISEVCGFDIVDFYRKHSTGSGYLRLNRKIKEPYVRKMAELCKELGLRFYVSDAHFKELSDNCCCCALNPDWNYSRGHFAAALQIAKKTGKVQWKDIEPDMYFLNFSANNAAGCQVARSNCETISKYRNMSMKEFLHYLWNNPKQGQSPYRIFAGVLVPDGLDEDKNIIYRYNPGVTFQPTTNMDYELKKL
;
A
#
# COMPACT_ATOMS: atom_id res chain seq x y z
N MET A 1 -12.08 17.95 -38.04
CA MET A 1 -12.22 17.94 -36.56
C MET A 1 -12.29 16.50 -36.09
N LYS A 2 -11.20 15.93 -35.55
CA LYS A 2 -11.28 14.62 -34.86
C LYS A 2 -12.08 14.87 -33.57
N ARG A 3 -13.27 14.26 -33.44
CA ARG A 3 -13.97 14.19 -32.15
C ARG A 3 -12.99 13.61 -31.14
N GLU A 4 -12.57 14.40 -30.15
CA GLU A 4 -11.90 13.83 -28.98
C GLU A 4 -12.86 12.82 -28.38
N LEU A 5 -12.45 11.55 -28.36
CA LEU A 5 -13.23 10.51 -27.73
C LEU A 5 -13.31 10.85 -26.24
N GLU A 6 -14.52 11.11 -25.75
CA GLU A 6 -14.78 11.28 -24.33
C GLU A 6 -14.30 10.05 -23.58
N ILE A 7 -13.64 10.28 -22.43
CA ILE A 7 -13.20 9.17 -21.57
C ILE A 7 -14.40 8.39 -21.04
N ARG A 8 -14.34 7.07 -21.09
CA ARG A 8 -15.43 6.22 -20.57
C ARG A 8 -15.48 6.22 -19.04
N GLU A 9 -16.63 6.59 -18.47
CA GLU A 9 -16.88 6.66 -17.02
C GLU A 9 -17.43 5.31 -16.48
N ASN A 10 -16.73 4.22 -16.73
CA ASN A 10 -17.12 2.88 -16.32
C ASN A 10 -16.01 2.13 -15.56
N TYR A 11 -15.07 2.83 -14.96
CA TYR A 11 -14.07 2.22 -14.12
C TYR A 11 -14.64 1.96 -12.72
N PHE A 12 -14.56 0.69 -12.28
CA PHE A 12 -15.09 0.28 -10.98
C PHE A 12 -14.11 0.66 -9.86
N SER A 13 -14.51 1.65 -9.07
CA SER A 13 -13.84 2.15 -7.85
C SER A 13 -14.89 2.93 -7.03
N PRO A 14 -14.86 2.96 -5.69
CA PRO A 14 -13.85 2.35 -4.81
C PRO A 14 -13.90 0.83 -4.74
N ARG A 15 -12.90 0.24 -4.10
CA ARG A 15 -12.80 -1.20 -3.88
C ARG A 15 -12.16 -1.50 -2.52
N TRP A 16 -12.37 -2.73 -2.02
CA TRP A 16 -11.62 -3.24 -0.90
C TRP A 16 -10.22 -3.67 -1.33
N SER A 17 -9.24 -3.43 -0.46
CA SER A 17 -7.86 -3.91 -0.64
C SER A 17 -7.80 -5.43 -0.50
N GLY A 18 -6.96 -6.09 -1.28
CA GLY A 18 -6.63 -7.52 -1.07
C GLY A 18 -5.78 -7.79 0.19
N GLU A 19 -5.30 -6.74 0.85
CA GLU A 19 -4.43 -6.82 2.05
C GLU A 19 -5.20 -6.50 3.34
N ILE A 20 -6.50 -6.70 3.37
CA ILE A 20 -7.38 -6.37 4.52
C ILE A 20 -6.89 -6.98 5.84
N ALA A 21 -6.32 -8.17 5.80
CA ALA A 21 -5.83 -8.87 7.00
C ALA A 21 -4.80 -8.05 7.81
N ASP A 22 -4.10 -7.11 7.18
CA ASP A 22 -3.11 -6.27 7.84
C ASP A 22 -3.14 -4.78 7.44
N CYS A 23 -4.27 -4.31 6.92
CA CYS A 23 -4.43 -2.97 6.35
C CYS A 23 -5.35 -2.05 7.15
N SER A 24 -4.81 -0.92 7.62
CA SER A 24 -5.59 0.11 8.32
C SER A 24 -6.48 0.96 7.40
N LEU A 25 -6.19 0.99 6.09
CA LEU A 25 -6.98 1.69 5.07
C LEU A 25 -7.47 0.70 4.00
N PRO A 26 -8.41 -0.17 4.35
CA PRO A 26 -8.84 -1.24 3.45
C PRO A 26 -9.66 -0.74 2.26
N MET A 27 -10.27 0.46 2.33
CA MET A 27 -10.99 1.07 1.22
C MET A 27 -10.03 1.88 0.36
N THR A 28 -9.90 1.51 -0.91
CA THR A 28 -9.01 2.17 -1.88
C THR A 28 -9.78 2.75 -3.04
N LEU A 29 -9.32 3.89 -3.54
CA LEU A 29 -9.89 4.57 -4.70
C LEU A 29 -8.79 4.93 -5.69
N ASP A 30 -9.02 4.63 -6.96
CA ASP A 30 -8.23 5.12 -8.09
C ASP A 30 -9.19 5.79 -9.06
N THR A 31 -8.90 7.01 -9.47
CA THR A 31 -9.76 7.77 -10.39
C THR A 31 -9.68 7.22 -11.81
N TYR A 32 -8.50 6.78 -12.22
CA TYR A 32 -8.23 6.26 -13.56
C TYR A 32 -7.85 4.79 -13.56
N SER A 33 -8.22 4.08 -14.62
CA SER A 33 -7.91 2.65 -14.75
C SER A 33 -6.44 2.35 -15.02
N ASN A 34 -5.69 3.32 -15.51
CA ASN A 34 -4.28 3.21 -15.88
C ASN A 34 -3.52 4.39 -15.30
N CYS A 35 -2.18 4.32 -15.38
CA CYS A 35 -1.28 5.40 -14.99
C CYS A 35 -0.32 5.72 -16.15
N SER A 36 -0.13 7.00 -16.46
CA SER A 36 0.70 7.45 -17.57
C SER A 36 2.19 7.53 -17.26
N PHE A 37 2.60 7.41 -15.99
CA PHE A 37 4.01 7.56 -15.59
C PHE A 37 4.95 6.46 -16.10
N GLY A 38 4.46 5.26 -16.35
CA GLY A 38 5.24 4.21 -16.98
C GLY A 38 6.46 3.71 -16.21
N CYS A 39 6.46 3.76 -14.87
CA CYS A 39 7.55 3.22 -14.06
C CYS A 39 7.82 1.75 -14.38
N VAL A 40 9.08 1.38 -14.64
CA VAL A 40 9.43 0.01 -15.07
C VAL A 40 9.23 -1.06 -14.00
N TYR A 41 9.23 -0.70 -12.74
CA TYR A 41 8.98 -1.60 -11.60
C TYR A 41 7.50 -1.69 -11.20
N CYS A 42 6.58 -1.06 -11.93
CA CYS A 42 5.19 -0.92 -11.50
C CYS A 42 4.43 -2.25 -11.55
N PHE A 43 4.01 -2.73 -10.38
CA PHE A 43 3.27 -3.98 -10.24
C PHE A 43 1.85 -3.93 -10.85
N SER A 44 1.26 -2.75 -10.98
CA SER A 44 -0.09 -2.58 -11.57
C SER A 44 -0.20 -3.11 -12.99
N GLN A 45 0.90 -3.10 -13.74
CA GLN A 45 0.97 -3.63 -15.09
C GLN A 45 0.60 -5.12 -15.13
N TYR A 46 0.94 -5.87 -14.08
CA TYR A 46 0.71 -7.31 -13.98
C TYR A 46 -0.61 -7.64 -13.29
N GLN A 47 -0.96 -6.91 -12.23
CA GLN A 47 -2.19 -7.17 -11.47
C GLN A 47 -3.46 -6.92 -12.26
N ARG A 48 -3.45 -6.04 -13.26
CA ARG A 48 -4.64 -5.69 -14.03
C ARG A 48 -4.96 -6.67 -15.16
N GLY A 49 -4.39 -7.88 -15.12
CA GLY A 49 -4.68 -8.94 -16.08
C GLY A 49 -4.21 -8.59 -17.51
N THR A 50 -3.24 -7.69 -17.60
CA THR A 50 -2.67 -7.30 -18.89
C THR A 50 -1.74 -8.37 -19.44
N GLY A 51 -1.09 -9.15 -18.57
CA GLY A 51 -0.20 -10.27 -18.94
C GLY A 51 0.99 -9.92 -19.83
N ALA A 52 1.01 -8.74 -20.42
CA ALA A 52 1.81 -8.38 -21.57
C ALA A 52 2.73 -7.18 -21.33
N GLY A 53 3.13 -6.91 -20.10
CA GLY A 53 4.09 -5.85 -19.81
C GLY A 53 3.59 -4.41 -20.00
N LYS A 54 4.51 -3.46 -19.94
CA LYS A 54 4.26 -2.01 -19.93
C LYS A 54 3.45 -1.52 -21.13
N GLU A 55 3.78 -1.95 -22.32
CA GLU A 55 3.14 -1.45 -23.54
C GLU A 55 1.67 -1.85 -23.62
N ALA A 56 1.34 -3.09 -23.28
CA ALA A 56 -0.05 -3.53 -23.23
C ALA A 56 -0.85 -2.81 -22.13
N TYR A 57 -0.21 -2.44 -21.01
CA TYR A 57 -0.83 -1.66 -19.97
C TYR A 57 -1.09 -0.22 -20.44
N LEU A 58 -0.11 0.41 -21.09
CA LEU A 58 -0.21 1.79 -21.58
C LEU A 58 -1.10 1.92 -22.82
N SER A 59 -1.18 0.89 -23.67
CA SER A 59 -2.02 0.89 -24.88
C SER A 59 -3.51 0.66 -24.61
N LYS A 60 -3.89 0.23 -23.40
CA LYS A 60 -5.30 0.09 -23.02
C LYS A 60 -6.01 1.43 -23.02
N SER A 61 -7.24 1.45 -23.54
CA SER A 61 -8.09 2.62 -23.41
C SER A 61 -8.27 2.98 -21.92
N VAL A 62 -7.87 4.18 -21.55
CA VAL A 62 -8.07 4.67 -20.19
C VAL A 62 -9.57 4.84 -19.91
N ARG A 63 -9.98 4.46 -18.72
CA ARG A 63 -11.34 4.67 -18.20
C ARG A 63 -11.22 5.42 -16.89
N CYS A 64 -12.25 6.16 -16.54
CA CYS A 64 -12.33 6.82 -15.24
C CYS A 64 -13.56 6.37 -14.46
N ILE A 65 -13.61 6.75 -13.20
CA ILE A 65 -14.79 6.58 -12.35
C ILE A 65 -15.95 7.44 -12.89
N ASN A 66 -17.17 7.01 -12.57
CA ASN A 66 -18.31 7.93 -12.57
C ASN A 66 -18.28 8.71 -11.25
N VAL A 67 -17.95 10.00 -11.33
CA VAL A 67 -17.71 10.85 -10.16
C VAL A 67 -18.99 10.98 -9.31
N GLU A 68 -20.16 11.16 -9.92
CA GLU A 68 -21.42 11.29 -9.20
C GLU A 68 -21.78 10.00 -8.42
N LYS A 69 -21.53 8.85 -9.01
CA LYS A 69 -21.71 7.57 -8.29
C LYS A 69 -20.79 7.47 -7.08
N VAL A 70 -19.53 7.88 -7.22
CA VAL A 70 -18.56 7.84 -6.11
C VAL A 70 -18.92 8.86 -5.04
N LYS A 71 -19.39 10.06 -5.41
CA LYS A 71 -19.89 11.06 -4.46
C LYS A 71 -21.04 10.50 -3.62
N ARG A 72 -22.03 9.84 -4.22
CA ARG A 72 -23.13 9.20 -3.50
C ARG A 72 -22.68 8.13 -2.52
N ILE A 73 -21.65 7.35 -2.86
CA ILE A 73 -21.05 6.38 -1.94
C ILE A 73 -20.39 7.12 -0.77
N LEU A 74 -19.55 8.12 -1.04
CA LEU A 74 -18.74 8.80 -0.03
C LEU A 74 -19.49 9.82 0.81
N SER A 75 -20.68 10.27 0.37
CA SER A 75 -21.61 11.06 1.21
C SER A 75 -22.38 10.18 2.21
N GLY A 76 -22.38 8.86 2.02
CA GLY A 76 -23.21 7.95 2.82
C GLY A 76 -24.68 7.90 2.38
N GLU A 77 -25.04 8.46 1.23
CA GLU A 77 -26.40 8.38 0.68
C GLU A 77 -26.76 6.96 0.22
N ASP A 78 -25.80 6.24 -0.32
CA ASP A 78 -25.97 4.85 -0.77
C ASP A 78 -25.87 3.87 0.41
N LYS A 79 -26.96 3.73 1.16
CA LYS A 79 -27.06 2.84 2.33
C LYS A 79 -26.93 1.36 1.97
N ASN A 80 -27.12 0.99 0.71
CA ASN A 80 -26.95 -0.40 0.23
C ASN A 80 -25.51 -0.68 -0.24
N SER A 81 -24.64 0.32 -0.24
CA SER A 81 -23.25 0.14 -0.59
C SER A 81 -22.54 -0.74 0.44
N GLN A 82 -21.73 -1.68 -0.03
CA GLN A 82 -20.84 -2.47 0.84
C GLN A 82 -19.85 -1.60 1.64
N PHE A 83 -19.69 -0.33 1.28
CA PHE A 83 -18.82 0.64 1.95
C PHE A 83 -19.54 1.49 2.99
N TYR A 84 -20.88 1.36 3.11
CA TYR A 84 -21.70 2.27 3.89
C TYR A 84 -21.22 2.42 5.34
N GLU A 85 -21.03 1.33 6.08
CA GLU A 85 -20.60 1.38 7.48
C GLU A 85 -19.21 2.02 7.65
N TYR A 86 -18.29 1.76 6.71
CA TYR A 86 -16.95 2.36 6.71
C TYR A 86 -17.00 3.87 6.46
N VAL A 87 -17.82 4.29 5.50
CA VAL A 87 -17.99 5.70 5.10
C VAL A 87 -18.76 6.49 6.15
N LYS A 88 -19.82 5.91 6.71
CA LYS A 88 -20.63 6.49 7.78
C LYS A 88 -19.78 6.92 8.97
N ASP A 89 -18.78 6.12 9.33
CA ASP A 89 -17.82 6.43 10.38
C ASP A 89 -16.68 7.34 9.91
N ARG A 90 -16.75 7.84 8.69
CA ARG A 90 -15.75 8.75 8.11
C ARG A 90 -14.34 8.22 8.21
N ARG A 91 -14.16 6.92 8.00
CA ARG A 91 -12.83 6.32 8.00
C ARG A 91 -12.05 6.74 6.76
N PRO A 92 -10.74 7.01 6.90
CA PRO A 92 -9.92 7.52 5.78
C PRO A 92 -9.88 6.54 4.62
N ILE A 93 -9.93 7.07 3.40
CA ILE A 93 -9.74 6.30 2.17
C ILE A 93 -8.36 6.51 1.60
N GLN A 94 -7.82 5.46 0.95
CA GLN A 94 -6.54 5.55 0.25
C GLN A 94 -6.76 5.82 -1.23
N PHE A 95 -6.20 6.92 -1.73
CA PHE A 95 -6.06 7.18 -3.17
C PHE A 95 -4.69 6.71 -3.67
N GLY A 96 -4.66 6.15 -4.88
CA GLY A 96 -3.42 5.73 -5.52
C GLY A 96 -2.98 4.33 -5.15
N GLY A 97 -3.90 3.38 -5.13
CA GLY A 97 -3.59 1.97 -4.92
C GLY A 97 -2.94 1.32 -6.15
N LEU A 98 -3.48 1.59 -7.34
CA LEU A 98 -3.07 0.98 -8.62
C LEU A 98 -2.69 2.00 -9.71
N SER A 99 -3.05 3.26 -9.55
CA SER A 99 -2.69 4.37 -10.47
C SER A 99 -2.35 5.60 -9.66
N ASP A 100 -1.66 6.56 -10.27
CA ASP A 100 -1.46 7.87 -9.66
C ASP A 100 -2.61 8.79 -10.03
N GLN A 101 -3.18 9.46 -9.02
CA GLN A 101 -4.34 10.34 -9.23
C GLN A 101 -4.02 11.58 -10.03
N PHE A 102 -2.76 12.00 -10.03
CA PHE A 102 -2.32 13.28 -10.55
C PHE A 102 -1.36 13.14 -11.73
N ASP A 103 -1.45 12.02 -12.45
CA ASP A 103 -0.67 11.76 -13.63
C ASP A 103 -1.15 12.57 -14.87
N GLY A 104 -0.67 12.25 -16.06
CA GLY A 104 -1.04 12.94 -17.29
C GLY A 104 -2.54 12.85 -17.63
N TYR A 105 -3.25 11.82 -17.16
CA TYR A 105 -4.68 11.71 -17.38
C TYR A 105 -5.46 12.74 -16.58
N GLU A 106 -5.01 13.04 -15.34
CA GLU A 106 -5.63 14.11 -14.55
C GLU A 106 -5.44 15.48 -15.19
N ARG A 107 -4.26 15.77 -15.74
CA ARG A 107 -4.03 17.02 -16.50
C ARG A 107 -5.00 17.16 -17.67
N LYS A 108 -5.38 16.05 -18.30
CA LYS A 108 -6.27 16.04 -19.46
C LYS A 108 -7.76 16.06 -19.09
N TYR A 109 -8.17 15.30 -18.08
CA TYR A 109 -9.59 15.02 -17.83
C TYR A 109 -10.15 15.65 -16.55
N GLY A 110 -9.33 15.95 -15.54
CA GLY A 110 -9.72 16.67 -14.33
C GLY A 110 -10.70 15.94 -13.39
N LYS A 111 -10.83 14.61 -13.52
CA LYS A 111 -11.81 13.82 -12.73
C LYS A 111 -11.43 13.67 -11.26
N THR A 112 -10.13 13.64 -10.95
CA THR A 112 -9.66 13.67 -9.56
C THR A 112 -9.99 15.03 -8.92
N TYR A 113 -9.75 16.12 -9.62
CA TYR A 113 -10.10 17.45 -9.13
C TYR A 113 -11.58 17.57 -8.79
N GLU A 114 -12.45 17.11 -9.69
CA GLU A 114 -13.90 17.15 -9.51
C GLU A 114 -14.34 16.39 -8.25
N LEU A 115 -13.73 15.21 -8.00
CA LEU A 115 -14.01 14.43 -6.80
C LEU A 115 -13.42 15.08 -5.54
N LEU A 116 -12.18 15.59 -5.60
CA LEU A 116 -11.51 16.21 -4.45
C LEU A 116 -12.21 17.48 -3.99
N LYS A 117 -12.77 18.27 -4.92
CA LYS A 117 -13.58 19.44 -4.57
C LYS A 117 -14.74 19.03 -3.65
N PHE A 118 -15.48 18.01 -4.02
CA PHE A 118 -16.57 17.48 -3.20
C PHE A 118 -16.06 16.93 -1.85
N LEU A 119 -14.96 16.16 -1.85
CA LEU A 119 -14.41 15.58 -0.61
C LEU A 119 -13.91 16.66 0.36
N LYS A 120 -13.43 17.80 -0.16
CA LYS A 120 -13.11 18.98 0.65
C LYS A 120 -14.34 19.60 1.26
N GLU A 121 -15.41 19.81 0.45
CA GLU A 121 -16.69 20.36 0.91
C GLU A 121 -17.29 19.56 2.07
N ILE A 122 -17.26 18.23 2.00
CA ILE A 122 -17.72 17.36 3.09
C ILE A 122 -16.65 17.06 4.13
N ASN A 123 -15.45 17.65 4.02
CA ASN A 123 -14.29 17.45 4.91
C ASN A 123 -13.93 15.98 5.11
N TYR A 124 -13.89 15.16 4.04
CA TYR A 124 -13.63 13.72 4.13
C TYR A 124 -12.12 13.41 4.29
N PRO A 125 -11.72 12.52 5.23
CA PRO A 125 -10.31 12.21 5.45
C PRO A 125 -9.72 11.34 4.32
N ILE A 126 -8.54 11.71 3.82
CA ILE A 126 -7.91 11.06 2.67
C ILE A 126 -6.41 10.81 2.90
N CYS A 127 -5.94 9.71 2.36
CA CYS A 127 -4.52 9.41 2.23
C CYS A 127 -4.16 9.23 0.75
N PHE A 128 -3.35 10.12 0.21
CA PHE A 128 -2.86 10.02 -1.18
C PHE A 128 -1.54 9.27 -1.26
N SER A 129 -1.31 8.62 -2.41
CA SER A 129 0.04 8.20 -2.82
C SER A 129 0.30 8.76 -4.20
N THR A 130 1.34 9.58 -4.37
CA THR A 130 1.63 10.21 -5.67
C THR A 130 3.12 10.33 -5.95
N LYS A 131 3.45 10.39 -7.23
CA LYS A 131 4.74 10.80 -7.80
C LYS A 131 4.63 12.14 -8.54
N ALA A 132 3.43 12.69 -8.67
CA ALA A 132 3.23 13.99 -9.31
C ALA A 132 3.77 15.12 -8.43
N ALA A 133 4.29 16.16 -9.06
CA ALA A 133 4.69 17.41 -8.42
C ALA A 133 3.78 18.58 -8.81
N TRP A 134 3.33 18.62 -10.05
CA TRP A 134 2.68 19.76 -10.67
C TRP A 134 1.43 20.29 -9.95
N VAL A 135 0.65 19.43 -9.29
CA VAL A 135 -0.58 19.81 -8.56
C VAL A 135 -0.29 20.73 -7.37
N PHE A 136 0.90 20.63 -6.78
CA PHE A 136 1.30 21.45 -5.63
C PHE A 136 1.77 22.85 -6.04
N PHE A 137 1.98 23.09 -7.34
CA PHE A 137 2.32 24.40 -7.93
C PHE A 137 1.19 24.98 -8.79
N ASN A 138 0.10 24.24 -8.99
CA ASN A 138 -1.05 24.68 -9.74
C ASN A 138 -2.09 25.32 -8.82
N ASP A 139 -2.43 26.59 -9.02
CA ASP A 139 -3.30 27.37 -8.13
C ASP A 139 -4.63 26.70 -7.84
N LYS A 140 -5.25 26.11 -8.87
CA LYS A 140 -6.52 25.39 -8.76
C LYS A 140 -6.45 24.24 -7.75
N TYR A 141 -5.36 23.45 -7.75
CA TYR A 141 -5.16 22.33 -6.82
C TYR A 141 -4.64 22.81 -5.46
N ARG A 142 -3.81 23.86 -5.43
CA ARG A 142 -3.31 24.46 -4.18
C ARG A 142 -4.47 24.88 -3.29
N GLU A 143 -5.54 25.47 -3.87
CA GLU A 143 -6.75 25.84 -3.12
C GLU A 143 -7.49 24.63 -2.55
N LEU A 144 -7.42 23.45 -3.19
CA LEU A 144 -7.94 22.22 -2.60
C LEU A 144 -7.13 21.76 -1.38
N PHE A 145 -5.81 21.83 -1.47
CA PHE A 145 -4.93 21.40 -0.38
C PHE A 145 -4.90 22.39 0.80
N ARG A 146 -5.13 23.68 0.54
CA ARG A 146 -5.10 24.72 1.57
C ARG A 146 -6.08 24.43 2.70
N GLY A 147 -5.56 24.21 3.94
CA GLY A 147 -6.36 23.91 5.11
C GLY A 147 -7.07 22.54 5.09
N ALA A 148 -6.67 21.63 4.20
CA ALA A 148 -7.17 20.25 4.18
C ALA A 148 -6.37 19.39 5.19
N ASP A 149 -6.48 19.70 6.47
CA ASP A 149 -5.62 19.13 7.54
C ASP A 149 -5.94 17.67 7.87
N ASN A 150 -7.01 17.10 7.30
CA ASN A 150 -7.34 15.68 7.31
C ASN A 150 -6.95 14.95 6.01
N TRP A 151 -6.07 15.54 5.20
CA TRP A 151 -5.50 14.93 4.02
C TRP A 151 -4.00 14.64 4.22
N ASN A 152 -3.60 13.38 4.15
CA ASN A 152 -2.19 12.98 4.22
C ASN A 152 -1.67 12.68 2.83
N VAL A 153 -0.50 13.22 2.45
CA VAL A 153 0.12 12.97 1.15
C VAL A 153 1.40 12.16 1.31
N LYS A 154 1.43 11.00 0.67
CA LYS A 154 2.64 10.16 0.57
C LYS A 154 3.34 10.46 -0.75
N PHE A 155 4.46 11.13 -0.68
CA PHE A 155 5.32 11.42 -1.83
C PHE A 155 6.23 10.22 -2.10
N SER A 156 6.00 9.56 -3.24
CA SER A 156 6.80 8.39 -3.63
C SER A 156 8.09 8.87 -4.29
N ILE A 157 9.20 8.77 -3.57
CA ILE A 157 10.56 9.09 -4.04
C ILE A 157 11.45 7.94 -3.61
N ILE A 158 12.16 7.30 -4.53
CA ILE A 158 12.93 6.09 -4.23
C ILE A 158 14.45 6.28 -4.29
N THR A 159 14.92 7.38 -4.86
CA THR A 159 16.34 7.71 -4.96
C THR A 159 16.50 9.22 -5.17
N LEU A 160 17.67 9.76 -4.82
CA LEU A 160 18.11 11.12 -5.19
C LEU A 160 18.92 11.13 -6.49
N ASP A 161 19.32 9.97 -6.99
CA ASP A 161 20.03 9.83 -8.27
C ASP A 161 19.05 10.10 -9.42
N GLU A 162 19.20 11.28 -10.04
CA GLU A 162 18.32 11.72 -11.15
C GLU A 162 18.46 10.86 -12.40
N GLU A 163 19.66 10.35 -12.67
CA GLU A 163 19.90 9.51 -13.84
C GLU A 163 19.19 8.16 -13.65
N ALA A 164 19.35 7.54 -12.49
CA ALA A 164 18.66 6.33 -12.13
C ALA A 164 17.13 6.52 -12.15
N ALA A 165 16.64 7.62 -11.52
CA ALA A 165 15.22 7.94 -11.51
C ALA A 165 14.66 8.09 -12.93
N ARG A 166 15.32 8.83 -13.82
CA ARG A 166 14.88 9.05 -15.19
C ARG A 166 14.79 7.74 -16.01
N LYS A 167 15.68 6.78 -15.75
CA LYS A 167 15.67 5.47 -16.43
C LYS A 167 14.52 4.58 -15.97
N ILE A 168 14.23 4.54 -14.67
CA ILE A 168 13.26 3.59 -14.11
C ILE A 168 11.88 4.19 -13.76
N GLU A 169 11.78 5.51 -13.66
CA GLU A 169 10.54 6.26 -13.39
C GLU A 169 10.18 7.16 -14.60
N VAL A 170 10.06 6.56 -15.76
CA VAL A 170 9.77 7.25 -17.03
C VAL A 170 8.51 8.10 -16.92
N GLY A 171 8.58 9.39 -17.26
CA GLY A 171 7.46 10.33 -17.20
C GLY A 171 7.12 10.86 -15.80
N VAL A 172 7.89 10.48 -14.79
CA VAL A 172 7.77 11.00 -13.41
C VAL A 172 8.66 12.25 -13.24
N PRO A 173 8.23 13.28 -12.50
CA PRO A 173 9.08 14.41 -12.13
C PRO A 173 10.35 13.97 -11.40
N SER A 174 11.41 14.76 -11.47
CA SER A 174 12.68 14.48 -10.77
C SER A 174 12.47 14.31 -9.26
N PRO A 175 13.39 13.64 -8.55
CA PRO A 175 13.36 13.56 -7.10
C PRO A 175 13.29 14.94 -6.43
N GLN A 176 14.03 15.91 -6.95
CA GLN A 176 14.08 17.29 -6.46
C GLN A 176 12.74 18.02 -6.62
N GLU A 177 12.09 17.88 -7.79
CA GLU A 177 10.73 18.43 -8.00
C GLU A 177 9.71 17.84 -7.02
N ARG A 178 9.83 16.55 -6.71
CA ARG A 178 8.95 15.87 -5.75
C ARG A 178 9.23 16.30 -4.29
N LEU A 179 10.48 16.57 -3.93
CA LEU A 179 10.83 17.15 -2.63
C LEU A 179 10.33 18.59 -2.51
N ALA A 180 10.47 19.40 -3.58
CA ALA A 180 9.91 20.74 -3.62
C ALA A 180 8.37 20.70 -3.50
N ALA A 181 7.70 19.76 -4.17
CA ALA A 181 6.26 19.57 -4.04
C ALA A 181 5.84 19.15 -2.62
N MET A 182 6.63 18.33 -1.93
CA MET A 182 6.43 18.01 -0.52
C MET A 182 6.52 19.25 0.35
N HIS A 183 7.53 20.08 0.15
CA HIS A 183 7.68 21.35 0.88
C HIS A 183 6.48 22.26 0.63
N GLU A 184 6.09 22.49 -0.61
CA GLU A 184 4.91 23.30 -0.93
C GLU A 184 3.63 22.80 -0.26
N TYR A 185 3.41 21.47 -0.27
CA TYR A 185 2.26 20.89 0.41
C TYR A 185 2.25 21.20 1.91
N THR A 186 3.39 21.12 2.59
CA THR A 186 3.49 21.37 4.03
C THR A 186 3.23 22.83 4.40
N GLN A 187 3.36 23.76 3.44
CA GLN A 187 2.95 25.17 3.63
C GLN A 187 1.43 25.37 3.46
N LEU A 188 0.73 24.43 2.82
CA LEU A 188 -0.70 24.54 2.54
C LEU A 188 -1.55 23.82 3.58
N SER A 189 -1.07 22.73 4.18
CA SER A 189 -1.85 21.83 5.02
C SER A 189 -1.01 21.21 6.14
N LYS A 190 -1.65 20.95 7.27
CA LYS A 190 -1.10 20.20 8.42
C LYS A 190 -1.48 18.71 8.38
N GLY A 191 -2.08 18.23 7.30
CA GLY A 191 -2.58 16.86 7.16
C GLY A 191 -1.49 15.78 7.14
N GLY A 192 -0.22 16.19 7.00
CA GLY A 192 0.95 15.34 7.04
C GLY A 192 1.51 15.02 5.65
N ALA A 193 2.84 15.17 5.54
CA ALA A 193 3.61 14.73 4.38
C ALA A 193 4.44 13.50 4.76
N THR A 194 4.37 12.46 3.95
CA THR A 194 5.08 11.19 4.19
C THR A 194 6.03 10.91 3.04
N LEU A 195 7.30 10.65 3.33
CA LEU A 195 8.22 10.07 2.35
C LEU A 195 7.85 8.59 2.16
N ARG A 196 7.56 8.18 0.92
CA ARG A 196 7.24 6.80 0.57
C ARG A 196 8.37 6.18 -0.25
N LEU A 197 9.27 5.45 0.44
CA LEU A 197 10.34 4.64 -0.13
C LEU A 197 9.76 3.29 -0.62
N ARG A 198 8.91 3.35 -1.63
CA ARG A 198 8.24 2.15 -2.15
C ARG A 198 8.14 2.20 -3.67
N PRO A 199 8.80 1.25 -4.36
CA PRO A 199 9.59 0.16 -3.79
C PRO A 199 10.99 0.59 -3.34
N PHE A 200 11.53 -0.05 -2.29
CA PHE A 200 12.95 0.00 -1.97
C PHE A 200 13.68 -1.02 -2.85
N ILE A 201 14.50 -0.54 -3.78
CA ILE A 201 15.23 -1.38 -4.74
C ILE A 201 16.71 -1.40 -4.35
N ILE A 202 17.24 -2.56 -4.01
CA ILE A 202 18.68 -2.72 -3.75
C ILE A 202 19.46 -2.50 -5.05
N GLY A 203 20.53 -1.73 -4.99
CA GLY A 203 21.29 -1.25 -6.15
C GLY A 203 20.80 0.11 -6.71
N VAL A 204 19.67 0.60 -6.21
CA VAL A 204 19.11 1.92 -6.56
C VAL A 204 18.86 2.75 -5.31
N THR A 205 17.88 2.35 -4.51
CA THR A 205 17.41 3.11 -3.34
C THR A 205 18.46 3.14 -2.24
N ASP A 206 19.13 2.02 -2.01
CA ASP A 206 20.16 1.87 -0.96
C ASP A 206 21.38 2.78 -1.13
N LYS A 207 21.61 3.31 -2.33
CA LYS A 207 22.70 4.24 -2.59
C LYS A 207 22.48 5.62 -1.96
N THR A 208 21.23 6.05 -1.84
CA THR A 208 20.89 7.44 -1.44
C THR A 208 19.80 7.56 -0.37
N TYR A 209 19.24 6.46 0.13
CA TYR A 209 18.03 6.48 0.98
C TYR A 209 18.17 7.25 2.29
N LEU A 210 19.36 7.22 2.93
CA LEU A 210 19.57 7.97 4.18
C LEU A 210 19.58 9.48 3.92
N ASP A 211 20.22 9.91 2.83
CA ASP A 211 20.24 11.32 2.46
C ASP A 211 18.84 11.76 1.98
N LEU A 212 18.14 10.90 1.25
CA LEU A 212 16.76 11.16 0.86
C LEU A 212 15.82 11.34 2.08
N ILE A 213 15.99 10.56 3.14
CA ILE A 213 15.23 10.74 4.40
C ILE A 213 15.56 12.10 5.03
N ARG A 214 16.83 12.51 5.05
CA ARG A 214 17.24 13.83 5.55
C ARG A 214 16.64 14.97 4.73
N GLU A 215 16.70 14.88 3.41
CA GLU A 215 16.11 15.89 2.52
C GLU A 215 14.58 15.95 2.65
N ALA A 216 13.91 14.80 2.80
CA ALA A 216 12.48 14.77 3.06
C ALA A 216 12.13 15.42 4.42
N ALA A 217 12.93 15.20 5.47
CA ALA A 217 12.76 15.86 6.76
C ALA A 217 12.87 17.39 6.62
N LYS A 218 13.86 17.89 5.87
CA LYS A 218 14.01 19.33 5.56
C LYS A 218 12.82 19.89 4.77
N ALA A 219 12.25 19.07 3.86
CA ALA A 219 11.05 19.42 3.11
C ALA A 219 9.76 19.37 3.95
N GLY A 220 9.84 19.01 5.24
CA GLY A 220 8.71 19.00 6.16
C GLY A 220 7.99 17.65 6.26
N ALA A 221 8.62 16.55 5.84
CA ALA A 221 8.05 15.22 6.07
C ALA A 221 7.81 14.99 7.57
N THR A 222 6.69 14.34 7.90
CA THR A 222 6.35 13.94 9.29
C THR A 222 6.55 12.44 9.52
N ALA A 223 6.73 11.68 8.43
CA ALA A 223 6.90 10.24 8.50
C ALA A 223 7.63 9.68 7.28
N VAL A 224 8.16 8.47 7.44
CA VAL A 224 8.72 7.65 6.36
C VAL A 224 8.00 6.31 6.34
N THR A 225 7.63 5.83 5.16
CA THR A 225 7.11 4.47 4.96
C THR A 225 7.92 3.75 3.88
N THR A 226 8.20 2.46 4.09
CA THR A 226 9.02 1.68 3.17
C THR A 226 8.43 0.30 2.88
N GLU A 227 8.75 -0.24 1.70
CA GLU A 227 8.52 -1.63 1.31
C GLU A 227 9.53 -2.02 0.22
N PHE A 228 10.14 -3.19 0.37
CA PHE A 228 11.10 -3.67 -0.62
C PHE A 228 10.42 -4.07 -1.92
N PHE A 229 11.14 -3.90 -3.01
CA PHE A 229 10.74 -4.40 -4.31
C PHE A 229 10.50 -5.91 -4.25
N CYS A 230 9.44 -6.37 -4.90
CA CYS A 230 9.13 -7.77 -5.08
C CYS A 230 9.14 -8.09 -6.57
N LEU A 231 9.66 -9.26 -6.93
CA LEU A 231 9.82 -9.67 -8.31
C LEU A 231 8.81 -10.76 -8.67
N GLU A 232 7.97 -10.51 -9.66
CA GLU A 232 6.98 -11.46 -10.16
C GLU A 232 7.58 -12.34 -11.25
N MET A 233 7.93 -13.58 -10.91
CA MET A 233 8.58 -14.52 -11.83
C MET A 233 7.76 -14.87 -13.07
N ARG A 234 6.42 -14.88 -12.95
CA ARG A 234 5.53 -15.11 -14.10
C ARG A 234 5.65 -14.04 -15.15
N SER A 235 6.05 -12.85 -14.74
CA SER A 235 6.19 -11.69 -15.61
C SER A 235 7.60 -11.51 -16.18
N VAL A 236 8.59 -12.31 -15.73
CA VAL A 236 9.99 -12.16 -16.17
C VAL A 236 10.12 -12.23 -17.69
N ASN A 237 9.40 -13.13 -18.34
CA ASN A 237 9.46 -13.26 -19.80
C ASN A 237 8.71 -12.12 -20.52
N HIS A 238 7.61 -11.61 -19.96
CA HIS A 238 6.81 -10.54 -20.53
C HIS A 238 7.35 -9.14 -20.22
N ALA A 239 8.12 -9.01 -19.15
CA ALA A 239 8.70 -7.75 -18.68
C ALA A 239 10.22 -7.76 -18.71
N ARG A 240 10.82 -8.58 -19.56
CA ARG A 240 12.28 -8.75 -19.62
C ARG A 240 13.02 -7.41 -19.80
N GLU A 241 12.54 -6.54 -20.65
CA GLU A 241 13.13 -5.22 -20.87
C GLU A 241 13.08 -4.35 -19.61
N HIS A 242 12.01 -4.41 -18.86
CA HIS A 242 11.90 -3.67 -17.58
C HIS A 242 12.92 -4.16 -16.56
N TYR A 243 13.06 -5.48 -16.41
CA TYR A 243 14.05 -6.04 -15.49
C TYR A 243 15.47 -5.82 -15.98
N ASN A 244 15.73 -5.80 -17.30
CA ASN A 244 17.01 -5.41 -17.86
C ASN A 244 17.33 -3.95 -17.51
N THR A 245 16.38 -3.03 -17.71
CA THR A 245 16.56 -1.61 -17.34
C THR A 245 16.84 -1.45 -15.83
N ILE A 246 16.14 -2.19 -14.97
CA ILE A 246 16.42 -2.18 -13.52
C ILE A 246 17.82 -2.73 -13.26
N SER A 247 18.21 -3.83 -13.92
CA SER A 247 19.54 -4.45 -13.76
C SER A 247 20.68 -3.52 -14.17
N GLU A 248 20.52 -2.78 -15.27
CA GLU A 248 21.48 -1.77 -15.71
C GLU A 248 21.71 -0.69 -14.65
N VAL A 249 20.63 -0.17 -14.06
CA VAL A 249 20.70 0.86 -13.03
C VAL A 249 21.27 0.31 -11.72
N CYS A 250 20.94 -0.94 -11.37
CA CYS A 250 21.48 -1.63 -10.19
C CYS A 250 22.98 -1.92 -10.33
N GLY A 251 23.45 -2.20 -11.56
CA GLY A 251 24.80 -2.69 -11.84
C GLY A 251 24.96 -4.21 -11.66
N PHE A 252 23.86 -4.94 -11.56
CA PHE A 252 23.83 -6.42 -11.47
C PHE A 252 22.47 -6.96 -11.96
N ASP A 253 22.43 -8.25 -12.33
CA ASP A 253 21.19 -8.91 -12.74
C ASP A 253 20.21 -9.01 -11.54
N ILE A 254 19.14 -8.22 -11.57
CA ILE A 254 18.13 -8.15 -10.51
C ILE A 254 17.38 -9.48 -10.37
N VAL A 255 17.15 -10.21 -11.47
CA VAL A 255 16.42 -11.48 -11.45
C VAL A 255 17.27 -12.56 -10.78
N ASP A 256 18.57 -12.65 -11.14
CA ASP A 256 19.50 -13.58 -10.51
C ASP A 256 19.73 -13.25 -9.04
N PHE A 257 19.84 -11.96 -8.69
CA PHE A 257 19.93 -11.51 -7.30
C PHE A 257 18.74 -11.97 -6.47
N TYR A 258 17.50 -11.79 -6.99
CA TYR A 258 16.31 -12.25 -6.28
C TYR A 258 16.24 -13.78 -6.18
N ARG A 259 16.63 -14.51 -7.21
CA ARG A 259 16.71 -15.98 -7.15
C ARG A 259 17.66 -16.49 -6.07
N LYS A 260 18.80 -15.85 -5.89
CA LYS A 260 19.80 -16.21 -4.86
C LYS A 260 19.39 -15.82 -3.45
N HIS A 261 18.68 -14.70 -3.30
CA HIS A 261 18.42 -14.07 -2.00
C HIS A 261 16.94 -14.15 -1.55
N SER A 262 16.12 -14.90 -2.26
CA SER A 262 14.73 -15.18 -1.92
C SER A 262 14.51 -16.69 -1.82
N THR A 263 13.41 -17.08 -1.20
CA THR A 263 12.92 -18.45 -1.17
C THR A 263 11.60 -18.56 -1.91
N GLY A 264 11.34 -19.65 -2.64
CA GLY A 264 10.14 -19.90 -3.42
C GLY A 264 10.32 -19.65 -4.92
N SER A 265 9.26 -19.78 -5.69
CA SER A 265 9.35 -19.86 -7.16
C SER A 265 8.44 -18.89 -7.94
N GLY A 266 7.51 -18.22 -7.30
CA GLY A 266 6.52 -17.38 -7.98
C GLY A 266 6.77 -15.90 -7.77
N TYR A 267 6.28 -15.37 -6.69
CA TYR A 267 6.45 -13.97 -6.29
C TYR A 267 7.62 -13.88 -5.30
N LEU A 268 8.78 -13.42 -5.78
CA LEU A 268 10.01 -13.41 -5.01
C LEU A 268 10.07 -12.18 -4.09
N ARG A 269 10.26 -12.44 -2.80
CA ARG A 269 10.57 -11.44 -1.76
C ARG A 269 11.94 -11.73 -1.19
N LEU A 270 12.77 -10.71 -1.08
CA LEU A 270 14.09 -10.86 -0.47
C LEU A 270 13.98 -11.36 0.97
N ASN A 271 14.91 -12.20 1.37
CA ASN A 271 15.03 -12.72 2.72
C ASN A 271 15.18 -11.61 3.76
N ARG A 272 14.67 -11.85 4.97
CA ARG A 272 14.80 -10.94 6.10
C ARG A 272 16.24 -10.47 6.31
N LYS A 273 17.19 -11.40 6.27
CA LYS A 273 18.62 -11.12 6.47
C LYS A 273 19.17 -10.04 5.52
N ILE A 274 18.70 -10.02 4.28
CA ILE A 274 19.12 -9.01 3.28
C ILE A 274 18.50 -7.66 3.58
N LYS A 275 17.25 -7.61 4.01
CA LYS A 275 16.48 -6.38 4.21
C LYS A 275 16.77 -5.70 5.55
N GLU A 276 17.00 -6.49 6.59
CA GLU A 276 17.05 -6.02 7.99
C GLU A 276 18.05 -4.88 8.25
N PRO A 277 19.29 -4.90 7.71
CA PRO A 277 20.24 -3.82 7.94
C PRO A 277 19.73 -2.45 7.46
N TYR A 278 19.02 -2.43 6.32
CA TYR A 278 18.45 -1.20 5.76
C TYR A 278 17.27 -0.70 6.59
N VAL A 279 16.37 -1.61 6.97
CA VAL A 279 15.18 -1.25 7.75
C VAL A 279 15.57 -0.67 9.11
N ARG A 280 16.55 -1.29 9.80
CA ARG A 280 17.03 -0.79 11.10
C ARG A 280 17.68 0.59 10.99
N LYS A 281 18.54 0.80 9.99
CA LYS A 281 19.16 2.13 9.77
C LYS A 281 18.12 3.20 9.44
N MET A 282 17.08 2.87 8.68
CA MET A 282 15.96 3.81 8.43
C MET A 282 15.23 4.15 9.73
N ALA A 283 14.91 3.14 10.55
CA ALA A 283 14.21 3.35 11.81
C ALA A 283 15.04 4.22 12.79
N GLU A 284 16.33 3.95 12.89
CA GLU A 284 17.28 4.73 13.71
C GLU A 284 17.35 6.19 13.25
N LEU A 285 17.57 6.42 11.96
CA LEU A 285 17.63 7.77 11.39
C LEU A 285 16.29 8.53 11.55
N CYS A 286 15.17 7.85 11.33
CA CYS A 286 13.86 8.48 11.54
C CYS A 286 13.67 8.92 12.99
N LYS A 287 14.08 8.08 13.95
CA LYS A 287 14.06 8.44 15.38
C LYS A 287 14.95 9.65 15.69
N GLU A 288 16.16 9.70 15.14
CA GLU A 288 17.09 10.85 15.29
C GLU A 288 16.49 12.15 14.75
N LEU A 289 15.77 12.08 13.62
CA LEU A 289 15.15 13.21 12.95
C LEU A 289 13.75 13.56 13.49
N GLY A 290 13.23 12.83 14.47
CA GLY A 290 11.86 13.03 14.99
C GLY A 290 10.76 12.64 14.01
N LEU A 291 11.06 11.80 13.01
CA LEU A 291 10.10 11.28 12.04
C LEU A 291 9.48 9.98 12.53
N ARG A 292 8.19 9.80 12.27
CA ARG A 292 7.53 8.49 12.47
C ARG A 292 8.01 7.52 11.38
N PHE A 293 8.26 6.27 11.77
CA PHE A 293 8.72 5.23 10.85
C PHE A 293 7.71 4.10 10.69
N TYR A 294 7.48 3.68 9.45
CA TYR A 294 6.54 2.62 9.11
C TYR A 294 7.11 1.67 8.06
N VAL A 295 6.77 0.39 8.21
CA VAL A 295 7.15 -0.64 7.25
C VAL A 295 5.89 -1.33 6.73
N SER A 296 5.70 -1.35 5.41
CA SER A 296 4.63 -2.12 4.78
C SER A 296 5.00 -3.60 4.66
N ASP A 297 6.30 -3.92 4.60
CA ASP A 297 6.78 -5.31 4.61
C ASP A 297 6.40 -5.98 5.93
N ALA A 298 5.58 -7.02 5.84
CA ALA A 298 5.01 -7.70 6.99
C ALA A 298 6.06 -8.22 7.99
N HIS A 299 7.24 -8.62 7.49
CA HIS A 299 8.34 -9.14 8.34
C HIS A 299 8.94 -8.12 9.32
N PHE A 300 8.71 -6.84 9.08
CA PHE A 300 9.28 -5.74 9.87
C PHE A 300 8.21 -4.81 10.44
N LYS A 301 6.93 -5.16 10.37
CA LYS A 301 5.85 -4.33 10.93
C LYS A 301 6.00 -4.07 12.42
N GLU A 302 6.70 -4.94 13.14
CA GLU A 302 7.06 -4.72 14.55
C GLU A 302 7.92 -3.46 14.77
N LEU A 303 8.68 -3.02 13.76
CA LEU A 303 9.51 -1.82 13.82
C LEU A 303 8.72 -0.53 13.52
N SER A 304 7.48 -0.66 13.07
CA SER A 304 6.59 0.48 12.85
C SER A 304 6.14 1.12 14.15
N ASP A 305 5.96 2.44 14.15
CA ASP A 305 5.50 3.20 15.33
C ASP A 305 4.03 2.91 15.68
N ASN A 306 3.22 2.55 14.67
CA ASN A 306 1.86 2.02 14.89
C ASN A 306 1.44 1.06 13.75
N CYS A 307 0.16 0.66 13.74
CA CYS A 307 -0.36 -0.32 12.78
C CYS A 307 -0.63 0.24 11.38
N CYS A 308 -0.66 1.57 11.20
CA CYS A 308 -1.03 2.22 9.93
C CYS A 308 0.19 2.48 9.05
N CYS A 309 0.56 1.54 8.17
CA CYS A 309 1.70 1.70 7.25
C CYS A 309 1.52 2.84 6.22
N CYS A 310 0.33 3.45 6.15
CA CYS A 310 0.08 4.67 5.40
C CYS A 310 0.55 5.94 6.13
N ALA A 311 1.09 5.80 7.34
CA ALA A 311 1.68 6.86 8.13
C ALA A 311 0.71 8.00 8.51
N LEU A 312 -0.57 7.68 8.66
CA LEU A 312 -1.55 8.65 9.14
C LEU A 312 -1.25 9.08 10.58
N ASN A 313 -1.73 10.24 10.94
CA ASN A 313 -1.71 10.66 12.34
C ASN A 313 -2.39 9.59 13.21
N PRO A 314 -1.78 9.17 14.32
CA PRO A 314 -2.35 8.17 15.23
C PRO A 314 -3.76 8.49 15.74
N ASP A 315 -4.13 9.77 15.81
CA ASP A 315 -5.44 10.23 16.29
C ASP A 315 -6.56 10.09 15.24
N TRP A 316 -6.22 9.76 13.98
CA TRP A 316 -7.24 9.58 12.96
C TRP A 316 -8.00 8.26 13.14
N ASN A 317 -9.28 8.28 12.74
CA ASN A 317 -10.20 7.14 12.83
C ASN A 317 -9.97 6.10 11.72
N TYR A 318 -8.72 5.60 11.54
CA TYR A 318 -8.46 4.49 10.63
C TYR A 318 -8.75 3.13 11.29
N SER A 319 -8.94 2.09 10.48
CA SER A 319 -9.25 0.75 10.99
C SER A 319 -8.12 0.17 11.85
N ARG A 320 -8.51 -0.41 12.97
CA ARG A 320 -7.68 -1.22 13.89
C ARG A 320 -8.15 -2.66 13.98
N GLY A 321 -9.19 -3.04 13.27
CA GLY A 321 -9.72 -4.40 13.17
C GLY A 321 -8.92 -5.26 12.18
N HIS A 322 -7.62 -5.44 12.42
CA HIS A 322 -6.73 -6.22 11.54
C HIS A 322 -5.47 -6.68 12.28
N PHE A 323 -4.73 -7.61 11.70
CA PHE A 323 -3.60 -8.27 12.38
C PHE A 323 -2.39 -7.37 12.68
N ALA A 324 -2.16 -6.31 11.89
CA ALA A 324 -1.11 -5.35 12.24
C ALA A 324 -1.46 -4.55 13.51
N ALA A 325 -2.74 -4.30 13.79
CA ALA A 325 -3.17 -3.72 15.06
C ALA A 325 -2.97 -4.72 16.22
N ALA A 326 -3.32 -6.00 16.00
CA ALA A 326 -3.03 -7.06 16.95
C ALA A 326 -1.54 -7.15 17.31
N LEU A 327 -0.66 -7.03 16.32
CA LEU A 327 0.78 -7.00 16.54
C LEU A 327 1.20 -5.83 17.45
N GLN A 328 0.66 -4.64 17.22
CA GLN A 328 0.98 -3.47 18.06
C GLN A 328 0.42 -3.60 19.49
N ILE A 329 -0.75 -4.21 19.66
CA ILE A 329 -1.29 -4.53 21.00
C ILE A 329 -0.36 -5.51 21.70
N ALA A 330 -0.03 -6.64 21.06
CA ALA A 330 0.85 -7.65 21.65
C ALA A 330 2.25 -7.10 21.99
N LYS A 331 2.79 -6.20 21.14
CA LYS A 331 4.07 -5.51 21.40
C LYS A 331 4.03 -4.67 22.70
N LYS A 332 2.89 -4.07 23.02
CA LYS A 332 2.69 -3.24 24.22
C LYS A 332 2.37 -4.05 25.48
N THR A 333 1.55 -5.09 25.34
CA THR A 333 0.95 -5.82 26.46
C THR A 333 1.53 -7.22 26.67
N GLY A 334 2.38 -7.68 25.74
CA GLY A 334 2.91 -9.04 25.71
C GLY A 334 2.03 -10.05 24.97
N LYS A 335 0.72 -9.87 24.97
CA LYS A 335 -0.26 -10.79 24.36
C LYS A 335 -1.41 -10.02 23.69
N VAL A 336 -2.15 -10.70 22.81
CA VAL A 336 -3.35 -10.18 22.16
C VAL A 336 -4.36 -11.30 21.96
N GLN A 337 -5.66 -10.98 22.10
CA GLN A 337 -6.79 -11.86 21.89
C GLN A 337 -7.66 -11.37 20.74
N TRP A 338 -8.50 -12.24 20.20
CA TRP A 338 -9.42 -11.86 19.13
C TRP A 338 -10.33 -10.69 19.50
N LYS A 339 -10.88 -10.70 20.72
CA LYS A 339 -11.74 -9.63 21.25
C LYS A 339 -11.09 -8.24 21.30
N ASP A 340 -9.76 -8.15 21.24
CA ASP A 340 -9.04 -6.86 21.26
C ASP A 340 -9.10 -6.14 19.92
N ILE A 341 -9.38 -6.85 18.83
CA ILE A 341 -9.43 -6.28 17.46
C ILE A 341 -10.80 -6.45 16.78
N GLU A 342 -11.58 -7.43 17.20
CA GLU A 342 -12.87 -7.79 16.62
C GLU A 342 -13.90 -6.64 16.62
N PRO A 343 -14.03 -5.82 17.68
CA PRO A 343 -15.01 -4.75 17.69
C PRO A 343 -14.85 -3.73 16.55
N ASP A 344 -13.64 -3.56 16.04
CA ASP A 344 -13.36 -2.64 14.93
C ASP A 344 -13.53 -3.27 13.54
N MET A 345 -14.08 -4.50 13.46
CA MET A 345 -14.36 -5.24 12.23
C MET A 345 -15.83 -5.18 11.78
N TYR A 346 -16.69 -4.35 12.42
CA TYR A 346 -18.13 -4.32 12.16
C TYR A 346 -18.49 -4.00 10.69
N PHE A 347 -17.65 -3.27 9.95
CA PHE A 347 -17.84 -2.95 8.54
C PHE A 347 -17.43 -4.09 7.59
N LEU A 348 -16.84 -5.19 8.07
CA LEU A 348 -16.34 -6.32 7.28
C LEU A 348 -17.40 -7.40 7.03
N ASN A 349 -18.68 -7.04 6.97
CA ASN A 349 -19.80 -7.97 6.73
C ASN A 349 -20.04 -8.29 5.25
N PHE A 350 -19.25 -7.74 4.34
CA PHE A 350 -19.31 -8.08 2.92
C PHE A 350 -18.61 -9.41 2.62
N SER A 351 -18.94 -10.02 1.47
CA SER A 351 -18.35 -11.30 1.07
C SER A 351 -16.82 -11.23 0.98
N ALA A 352 -16.13 -12.19 1.57
CA ALA A 352 -14.67 -12.32 1.51
C ALA A 352 -14.13 -12.32 0.06
N ASN A 353 -14.91 -12.79 -0.90
CA ASN A 353 -14.56 -12.74 -2.32
C ASN A 353 -14.38 -11.32 -2.87
N ASN A 354 -15.05 -10.33 -2.30
CA ASN A 354 -14.94 -8.95 -2.77
C ASN A 354 -13.60 -8.31 -2.42
N ALA A 355 -12.96 -8.73 -1.32
CA ALA A 355 -11.65 -8.26 -0.91
C ALA A 355 -10.51 -9.14 -1.42
N ALA A 356 -10.70 -10.46 -1.41
CA ALA A 356 -9.69 -11.40 -1.88
C ALA A 356 -9.40 -11.25 -3.40
N GLY A 357 -10.19 -10.48 -4.10
CA GLY A 357 -9.97 -10.10 -5.49
C GLY A 357 -9.93 -11.28 -6.45
N CYS A 358 -9.46 -11.03 -7.66
CA CYS A 358 -9.44 -12.01 -8.73
C CYS A 358 -8.52 -13.23 -8.52
N GLN A 359 -7.62 -13.20 -7.55
CA GLN A 359 -6.76 -14.35 -7.26
C GLN A 359 -7.56 -15.52 -6.69
N VAL A 360 -8.53 -15.22 -5.83
CA VAL A 360 -9.40 -16.23 -5.21
C VAL A 360 -10.51 -16.68 -6.16
N ALA A 361 -11.11 -15.76 -6.91
CA ALA A 361 -12.25 -16.06 -7.78
C ALA A 361 -11.90 -16.90 -9.02
N ARG A 362 -10.62 -16.96 -9.40
CA ARG A 362 -10.17 -17.64 -10.64
C ARG A 362 -9.53 -19.01 -10.43
N SER A 363 -9.29 -19.41 -9.20
CA SER A 363 -8.70 -20.72 -8.94
C SER A 363 -9.77 -21.75 -8.61
N ASN A 364 -9.68 -22.93 -9.20
CA ASN A 364 -10.49 -24.10 -8.88
C ASN A 364 -10.03 -24.77 -7.56
N CYS A 365 -9.40 -24.03 -6.65
CA CYS A 365 -8.89 -24.54 -5.40
C CYS A 365 -10.04 -24.79 -4.41
N GLU A 366 -10.13 -25.97 -3.82
CA GLU A 366 -11.14 -26.32 -2.82
C GLU A 366 -11.17 -25.38 -1.62
N THR A 367 -10.00 -24.89 -1.21
CA THR A 367 -9.84 -23.90 -0.13
C THR A 367 -10.67 -22.64 -0.43
N ILE A 368 -10.76 -22.23 -1.68
CA ILE A 368 -11.46 -21.02 -2.12
C ILE A 368 -12.97 -21.21 -2.14
N SER A 369 -13.43 -22.40 -2.51
CA SER A 369 -14.88 -22.71 -2.46
C SER A 369 -15.42 -22.63 -1.04
N LYS A 370 -14.59 -22.98 -0.04
CA LYS A 370 -14.93 -22.90 1.38
C LYS A 370 -15.16 -21.47 1.86
N TYR A 371 -14.44 -20.48 1.30
CA TYR A 371 -14.51 -19.08 1.73
C TYR A 371 -15.56 -18.27 0.97
N ARG A 372 -16.15 -18.81 -0.10
CA ARG A 372 -17.14 -18.10 -0.92
C ARG A 372 -18.37 -17.63 -0.11
N ASN A 373 -18.70 -18.35 0.94
CA ASN A 373 -19.88 -18.09 1.76
C ASN A 373 -19.55 -17.35 3.08
N MET A 374 -18.30 -16.98 3.28
CA MET A 374 -17.88 -16.25 4.48
C MET A 374 -17.94 -14.73 4.22
N SER A 375 -18.36 -14.00 5.25
CA SER A 375 -18.05 -12.58 5.33
C SER A 375 -16.53 -12.37 5.51
N MET A 376 -16.05 -11.17 5.24
CA MET A 376 -14.63 -10.87 5.45
C MET A 376 -14.23 -10.99 6.93
N LYS A 377 -15.12 -10.64 7.85
CA LYS A 377 -14.91 -10.81 9.29
C LYS A 377 -14.75 -12.28 9.67
N GLU A 378 -15.65 -13.16 9.19
CA GLU A 378 -15.55 -14.62 9.43
C GLU A 378 -14.27 -15.21 8.83
N PHE A 379 -13.85 -14.71 7.66
CA PHE A 379 -12.59 -15.13 7.05
C PHE A 379 -11.37 -14.72 7.87
N LEU A 380 -11.33 -13.50 8.42
CA LEU A 380 -10.26 -13.08 9.32
C LEU A 380 -10.25 -13.90 10.63
N HIS A 381 -11.44 -14.19 11.19
CA HIS A 381 -11.56 -15.07 12.35
C HIS A 381 -11.05 -16.49 12.07
N TYR A 382 -11.38 -17.02 10.90
CA TYR A 382 -10.82 -18.31 10.46
C TYR A 382 -9.28 -18.26 10.37
N LEU A 383 -8.70 -17.21 9.76
CA LEU A 383 -7.25 -17.04 9.66
C LEU A 383 -6.58 -16.90 11.05
N TRP A 384 -7.25 -16.20 11.97
CA TRP A 384 -6.81 -16.05 13.36
C TRP A 384 -6.63 -17.39 14.05
N ASN A 385 -7.60 -18.29 13.90
CA ASN A 385 -7.64 -19.59 14.58
C ASN A 385 -6.93 -20.71 13.78
N ASN A 386 -6.29 -20.40 12.65
CA ASN A 386 -5.59 -21.39 11.83
C ASN A 386 -4.17 -20.92 11.51
N PRO A 387 -3.22 -21.05 12.46
CA PRO A 387 -1.85 -20.52 12.30
C PRO A 387 -1.07 -21.15 11.14
N LYS A 388 -1.50 -22.30 10.60
CA LYS A 388 -0.93 -22.93 9.41
C LYS A 388 -1.29 -22.23 8.09
N GLN A 389 -2.31 -21.38 8.06
CA GLN A 389 -2.70 -20.64 6.87
C GLN A 389 -1.73 -19.53 6.54
N GLY A 390 -1.43 -19.32 5.24
CA GLY A 390 -0.42 -18.37 4.79
C GLY A 390 -0.66 -16.91 5.18
N GLN A 391 -1.92 -16.53 5.44
CA GLN A 391 -2.30 -15.18 5.88
C GLN A 391 -2.68 -15.11 7.37
N SER A 392 -2.39 -16.14 8.16
CA SER A 392 -2.58 -16.11 9.62
C SER A 392 -1.64 -15.10 10.29
N PRO A 393 -1.96 -14.57 11.49
CA PRO A 393 -1.05 -13.67 12.22
C PRO A 393 0.35 -14.24 12.41
N TYR A 394 0.45 -15.54 12.71
CA TYR A 394 1.74 -16.22 12.86
C TYR A 394 2.58 -16.17 11.59
N ARG A 395 1.96 -16.45 10.43
CA ARG A 395 2.69 -16.52 9.16
C ARG A 395 2.97 -15.16 8.54
N ILE A 396 2.01 -14.24 8.57
CA ILE A 396 2.21 -12.87 8.04
C ILE A 396 3.41 -12.21 8.72
N PHE A 397 3.49 -12.30 10.06
CA PHE A 397 4.55 -11.64 10.82
C PHE A 397 5.76 -12.55 11.12
N ALA A 398 5.93 -13.61 10.38
CA ALA A 398 7.11 -14.46 10.46
C ALA A 398 7.42 -14.96 11.88
N GLY A 399 6.40 -15.32 12.67
CA GLY A 399 6.56 -15.81 14.03
C GLY A 399 6.80 -14.74 15.10
N VAL A 400 6.68 -13.46 14.76
CA VAL A 400 6.67 -12.36 15.75
C VAL A 400 5.43 -12.44 16.65
N LEU A 401 4.30 -12.92 16.11
CA LEU A 401 3.15 -13.37 16.88
C LEU A 401 3.11 -14.89 16.89
N VAL A 402 3.23 -15.48 18.07
CA VAL A 402 3.16 -16.95 18.25
C VAL A 402 1.91 -17.34 19.03
N PRO A 403 1.22 -18.42 18.64
CA PRO A 403 0.14 -18.99 19.43
C PRO A 403 0.60 -19.35 20.85
N ASP A 404 -0.21 -18.97 21.85
CA ASP A 404 0.11 -19.11 23.28
C ASP A 404 -1.15 -19.50 24.09
N GLY A 405 -1.85 -20.52 23.66
CA GLY A 405 -3.06 -21.02 24.30
C GLY A 405 -4.36 -20.51 23.69
N LEU A 406 -5.47 -20.73 24.38
CA LEU A 406 -6.82 -20.34 23.95
C LEU A 406 -7.46 -19.44 25.00
N ASP A 407 -8.32 -18.52 24.55
CA ASP A 407 -9.20 -17.74 25.41
C ASP A 407 -10.49 -18.54 25.80
N GLU A 408 -11.37 -17.90 26.53
CA GLU A 408 -12.63 -18.49 27.00
C GLU A 408 -13.56 -18.90 25.85
N ASP A 409 -13.48 -18.18 24.72
CA ASP A 409 -14.23 -18.43 23.49
C ASP A 409 -13.53 -19.42 22.55
N LYS A 410 -12.42 -20.04 23.00
CA LYS A 410 -11.58 -20.97 22.25
C LYS A 410 -10.85 -20.33 21.07
N ASN A 411 -10.67 -19.02 21.06
CA ASN A 411 -9.81 -18.35 20.09
C ASN A 411 -8.35 -18.42 20.53
N ILE A 412 -7.45 -18.50 19.56
CA ILE A 412 -6.01 -18.47 19.82
C ILE A 412 -5.62 -17.13 20.46
N ILE A 413 -4.89 -17.20 21.58
CA ILE A 413 -4.16 -16.08 22.15
C ILE A 413 -2.80 -16.02 21.46
N TYR A 414 -2.41 -14.85 20.97
CA TYR A 414 -1.08 -14.65 20.42
C TYR A 414 -0.18 -13.89 21.37
N ARG A 415 1.05 -14.40 21.56
CA ARG A 415 2.10 -13.75 22.36
C ARG A 415 3.11 -13.05 21.44
N TYR A 416 3.57 -11.88 21.87
CA TYR A 416 4.67 -11.20 21.22
C TYR A 416 5.99 -11.94 21.42
N ASN A 417 6.74 -12.15 20.35
CA ASN A 417 7.98 -12.91 20.32
C ASN A 417 9.04 -12.10 19.56
N PRO A 418 9.72 -11.14 20.21
CA PRO A 418 10.75 -10.34 19.57
C PRO A 418 11.98 -11.17 19.21
N GLY A 419 12.78 -10.69 18.26
CA GLY A 419 14.05 -11.30 17.90
C GLY A 419 13.95 -12.57 17.04
N VAL A 420 12.80 -12.81 16.43
CA VAL A 420 12.60 -13.95 15.52
C VAL A 420 13.47 -13.82 14.28
N THR A 421 14.17 -14.90 13.95
CA THR A 421 15.06 -14.99 12.79
C THR A 421 14.50 -15.84 11.66
N PHE A 422 13.21 -16.09 11.61
CA PHE A 422 12.59 -16.86 10.55
C PHE A 422 12.88 -16.28 9.18
N GLN A 423 13.22 -17.16 8.24
CA GLN A 423 13.31 -16.83 6.83
C GLN A 423 11.98 -17.22 6.17
N PRO A 424 11.09 -16.28 5.89
CA PRO A 424 9.87 -16.62 5.19
C PRO A 424 10.20 -17.09 3.79
N THR A 425 9.53 -18.15 3.34
CA THR A 425 9.50 -18.49 1.93
C THR A 425 8.67 -17.49 1.16
N THR A 426 8.80 -17.41 -0.15
CA THR A 426 7.95 -16.57 -1.00
C THR A 426 6.49 -16.97 -0.96
N ASN A 427 6.20 -18.22 -0.60
CA ASN A 427 4.84 -18.74 -0.36
C ASN A 427 4.38 -18.52 1.08
N MET A 428 5.12 -17.72 1.86
CA MET A 428 4.90 -17.51 3.29
C MET A 428 4.90 -18.84 4.11
N ASP A 429 5.65 -19.83 3.66
CA ASP A 429 5.86 -21.03 4.43
C ASP A 429 6.94 -20.81 5.48
N TYR A 430 6.54 -20.80 6.74
CA TYR A 430 7.41 -20.76 7.89
C TYR A 430 7.44 -22.15 8.52
N GLU A 431 8.58 -22.54 9.09
CA GLU A 431 8.64 -23.77 9.87
C GLU A 431 7.78 -23.64 11.14
N LEU A 432 6.69 -24.38 11.19
CA LEU A 432 5.81 -24.51 12.37
C LEU A 432 6.33 -25.63 13.31
N LYS A 433 7.63 -25.71 13.50
CA LYS A 433 8.25 -26.85 14.20
C LYS A 433 7.92 -26.99 15.69
N LYS A 434 7.16 -26.09 16.29
CA LYS A 434 6.90 -26.08 17.75
C LYS A 434 5.49 -25.67 18.14
N LEU A 435 4.51 -25.95 17.29
CA LEU A 435 3.10 -25.80 17.69
C LEU A 435 2.50 -27.16 17.98
#